data_832558f02c661fd610d722e336efed63
#
_entry.id   832558f02c661fd610d722e336efed63
#
_cell.length_a   1.000
_cell.length_b   1.000
_cell.length_c   1.000
_cell.angle_alpha   90.00
_cell.angle_beta   90.00
_cell.angle_gamma   90.00
#
_symmetry.space_group_name_H-M   'P 1'
#
loop_
_entity.id
_entity.type
_entity.pdbx_description
1 polymer ?
#
loop_
_entity_poly.entity_id
_entity_poly.type
_entity_poly.pdbx_seq_one_letter_code
_entity_poly.pdbx_strand_id
1 'polypeptide(L)' 'MTDSRSYTVILEPQPGGGFTALVPALPEVVTEGETEQEALAMAQDAIALVLAHRRESGLPIPKDAQPSLHKVTVAAAE' A
#
# COMPACT_ATOMS: atom_id res chain seq x y z
N MET A 1 -12.57 -19.76 11.93
CA MET A 1 -12.31 -18.44 12.51
C MET A 1 -11.49 -17.62 11.56
N THR A 2 -11.89 -16.37 11.29
CA THR A 2 -11.20 -15.50 10.35
C THR A 2 -10.11 -14.73 11.08
N ASP A 3 -8.91 -14.76 10.52
CA ASP A 3 -7.77 -14.02 11.07
C ASP A 3 -7.71 -12.66 10.39
N SER A 4 -7.99 -11.60 11.15
CA SER A 4 -7.97 -10.25 10.62
C SER A 4 -6.58 -9.64 10.79
N ARG A 5 -6.09 -9.01 9.73
CA ARG A 5 -4.82 -8.32 9.74
C ARG A 5 -5.01 -6.92 9.18
N SER A 6 -4.24 -5.99 9.71
CA SER A 6 -4.27 -4.61 9.22
C SER A 6 -2.94 -4.27 8.60
N TYR A 7 -2.98 -3.56 7.49
CA TYR A 7 -1.78 -3.11 6.79
C TYR A 7 -1.85 -1.62 6.52
N THR A 8 -0.73 -0.97 6.69
CA THR A 8 -0.59 0.45 6.41
C THR A 8 -0.59 0.66 4.90
N VAL A 9 -1.39 1.61 4.43
CA VAL A 9 -1.45 2.01 3.03
C VAL A 9 -1.06 3.47 2.93
N ILE A 10 -0.15 3.78 2.01
CA ILE A 10 0.26 5.15 1.74
C ILE A 10 -0.42 5.58 0.45
N LEU A 11 -1.14 6.70 0.50
CA LEU A 11 -1.77 7.28 -0.68
C LEU A 11 -0.93 8.43 -1.20
N GLU A 12 -0.64 8.38 -2.48
CA GLU A 12 0.10 9.45 -3.15
C GLU A 12 -0.79 10.10 -4.20
N PRO A 13 -1.11 11.41 -4.05
CA PRO A 13 -1.89 12.09 -5.07
C PRO A 13 -1.08 12.21 -6.36
N GLN A 14 -1.77 12.05 -7.49
CA GLN A 14 -1.13 12.10 -8.80
C GLN A 14 -1.37 13.45 -9.46
N PRO A 15 -0.41 13.95 -10.26
CA PRO A 15 -0.55 15.28 -10.89
C PRO A 15 -1.79 15.45 -11.75
N GLY A 16 -2.23 14.41 -12.43
CA GLY A 16 -3.41 14.47 -13.28
C GLY A 16 -4.72 14.17 -12.56
N GLY A 17 -4.66 14.02 -11.25
CA GLY A 17 -5.79 13.59 -10.44
C GLY A 17 -5.69 12.12 -10.09
N GLY A 18 -6.45 11.72 -9.07
CA GLY A 18 -6.40 10.34 -8.59
C GLY A 18 -5.27 10.11 -7.60
N PHE A 19 -5.18 8.87 -7.16
CA PHE A 19 -4.24 8.46 -6.12
C PHE A 19 -3.63 7.12 -6.45
N THR A 20 -2.35 6.97 -6.09
CA THR A 20 -1.69 5.67 -6.09
C THR A 20 -1.62 5.18 -4.64
N ALA A 21 -1.92 3.92 -4.42
CA ALA A 21 -1.86 3.30 -3.11
C ALA A 21 -0.67 2.34 -3.06
N LEU A 22 0.17 2.51 -2.06
CA LEU A 22 1.34 1.67 -1.82
C LEU A 22 1.20 0.99 -0.48
N VAL A 23 1.63 -0.25 -0.39
CA VAL A 23 1.58 -1.01 0.86
C VAL A 23 3.00 -1.40 1.24
N PRO A 24 3.62 -0.67 2.19
CA PRO A 24 5.02 -0.91 2.54
C PRO A 24 5.36 -2.35 2.93
N ALA A 25 4.47 -3.03 3.64
CA ALA A 25 4.70 -4.43 4.05
C ALA A 25 4.58 -5.40 2.87
N LEU A 26 3.92 -5.00 1.79
CA LEU A 26 3.69 -5.83 0.61
C LEU A 26 4.04 -5.02 -0.63
N PRO A 27 5.33 -4.91 -0.97
CA PRO A 27 5.78 -4.05 -2.07
C PRO A 27 5.16 -4.39 -3.44
N GLU A 28 4.71 -5.62 -3.61
CA GLU A 28 4.05 -6.01 -4.85
C GLU A 28 2.65 -5.41 -5.01
N VAL A 29 2.08 -4.85 -3.94
CA VAL A 29 0.76 -4.23 -4.00
C VAL A 29 0.90 -2.74 -4.32
N VAL A 30 0.53 -2.38 -5.55
CA VAL A 30 0.45 -0.99 -6.00
C VAL A 30 -0.87 -0.87 -6.74
N THR A 31 -1.76 -0.01 -6.24
CA THR A 31 -3.06 0.18 -6.86
C THR A 31 -3.33 1.66 -7.11
N GLU A 32 -4.35 1.95 -7.87
CA GLU A 32 -4.74 3.30 -8.22
C GLU A 32 -6.24 3.47 -8.09
N GLY A 33 -6.67 4.69 -7.90
CA GLY A 33 -8.08 5.05 -7.89
C GLY A 33 -8.26 6.53 -8.14
N GLU A 34 -9.43 6.93 -8.58
CA GLU A 34 -9.73 8.33 -8.83
C GLU A 34 -9.95 9.11 -7.54
N THR A 35 -10.37 8.41 -6.49
CA THR A 35 -10.56 8.99 -5.16
C THR A 35 -9.75 8.19 -4.15
N GLU A 36 -9.56 8.78 -2.96
CA GLU A 36 -8.90 8.06 -1.87
C GLU A 36 -9.64 6.77 -1.54
N GLN A 37 -10.96 6.86 -1.45
CA GLN A 37 -11.79 5.71 -1.13
C GLN A 37 -11.62 4.59 -2.13
N GLU A 38 -11.60 4.93 -3.42
CA GLU A 38 -11.44 3.94 -4.48
C GLU A 38 -10.05 3.30 -4.42
N ALA A 39 -9.01 4.11 -4.26
CA ALA A 39 -7.65 3.60 -4.17
C ALA A 39 -7.47 2.66 -2.97
N LEU A 40 -8.09 3.00 -1.83
CA LEU A 40 -8.03 2.15 -0.64
C LEU A 40 -8.80 0.84 -0.85
N ALA A 41 -9.96 0.90 -1.50
CA ALA A 41 -10.72 -0.32 -1.80
C ALA A 41 -9.94 -1.25 -2.72
N MET A 42 -9.29 -0.68 -3.74
CA MET A 42 -8.46 -1.47 -4.65
C MET A 42 -7.27 -2.09 -3.91
N ALA A 43 -6.67 -1.34 -3.01
CA ALA A 43 -5.56 -1.86 -2.20
C ALA A 43 -6.02 -3.01 -1.30
N GLN A 44 -7.20 -2.88 -0.68
CA GLN A 44 -7.75 -3.91 0.17
C GLN A 44 -7.93 -5.22 -0.60
N ASP A 45 -8.50 -5.15 -1.79
CA ASP A 45 -8.70 -6.33 -2.63
C ASP A 45 -7.36 -6.95 -3.03
N ALA A 46 -6.39 -6.13 -3.42
CA ALA A 46 -5.08 -6.62 -3.82
C ALA A 46 -4.34 -7.27 -2.65
N ILE A 47 -4.42 -6.68 -1.46
CA ILE A 47 -3.82 -7.26 -0.26
C ILE A 47 -4.41 -8.65 0.01
N ALA A 48 -5.74 -8.76 -0.06
CA ALA A 48 -6.41 -10.03 0.19
C ALA A 48 -5.93 -11.13 -0.78
N LEU A 49 -5.77 -10.77 -2.06
CA LEU A 49 -5.29 -11.72 -3.06
C LEU A 49 -3.84 -12.14 -2.81
N VAL A 50 -2.98 -11.19 -2.46
CA VAL A 50 -1.57 -11.49 -2.19
C VAL A 50 -1.43 -12.39 -0.96
N LEU A 51 -2.19 -12.10 0.10
CA LEU A 51 -2.14 -12.92 1.30
C LEU A 51 -2.64 -14.33 1.04
N ALA A 52 -3.71 -14.47 0.26
CA ALA A 52 -4.22 -15.79 -0.11
C ALA A 52 -3.19 -16.57 -0.91
N HIS A 53 -2.52 -15.91 -1.88
CA HIS A 53 -1.47 -16.54 -2.66
C HIS A 53 -0.31 -17.01 -1.79
N ARG A 54 0.12 -16.17 -0.84
CA ARG A 54 1.22 -16.52 0.06
C ARG A 54 0.88 -17.72 0.91
N ARG A 55 -0.35 -17.76 1.43
CA ARG A 55 -0.80 -18.92 2.24
C ARG A 55 -0.78 -20.21 1.43
N GLU A 56 -1.33 -20.17 0.23
CA GLU A 56 -1.39 -21.33 -0.64
C GLU A 56 0.01 -21.82 -1.05
N SER A 57 0.93 -20.90 -1.20
CA SER A 57 2.30 -21.21 -1.62
C SER A 57 3.24 -21.50 -0.45
N GLY A 58 2.75 -21.43 0.77
CA GLY A 58 3.58 -21.66 1.95
C GLY A 58 4.57 -20.53 2.21
N LEU A 59 4.32 -19.35 1.65
CA LEU A 59 5.17 -18.19 1.86
C LEU A 59 4.81 -17.46 3.15
N PRO A 60 5.77 -16.76 3.79
CA PRO A 60 5.50 -16.05 5.02
C PRO A 60 4.46 -14.94 4.82
N ILE A 61 3.63 -14.76 5.82
CA ILE A 61 2.69 -13.62 5.86
C ILE A 61 3.38 -12.52 6.65
N PRO A 62 3.72 -11.39 6.03
CA PRO A 62 4.48 -10.36 6.73
C PRO A 62 3.63 -9.64 7.75
N LYS A 63 4.29 -9.10 8.78
CA LYS A 63 3.66 -8.16 9.69
C LYS A 63 3.59 -6.81 9.01
N ASP A 64 2.71 -5.94 9.52
CA ASP A 64 2.62 -4.59 8.99
C ASP A 64 3.93 -3.84 9.20
N ALA A 65 4.25 -2.96 8.25
CA ALA A 65 5.38 -2.08 8.36
C ALA A 65 4.93 -0.75 8.99
N GLN A 66 5.86 -0.06 9.63
CA GLN A 66 5.59 1.24 10.23
C GLN A 66 6.49 2.29 9.58
N PRO A 67 6.13 2.72 8.38
CA PRO A 67 6.93 3.72 7.69
C PRO A 67 6.91 5.05 8.43
N SER A 68 8.01 5.77 8.36
CA SER A 68 8.07 7.14 8.88
C SER A 68 8.20 8.10 7.71
N LEU A 69 7.54 9.25 7.83
CA LEU A 69 7.53 10.27 6.80
C LEU A 69 8.38 11.43 7.27
N HIS A 70 9.27 11.88 6.41
CA HIS A 70 10.21 12.94 6.74
C HIS A 70 10.26 13.96 5.63
N LYS A 71 10.51 15.20 6.01
CA LYS A 71 10.82 16.26 5.07
C LYS A 71 12.29 16.58 5.19
N VAL A 72 12.96 16.69 4.07
CA VAL A 72 14.38 17.06 4.03
C VAL A 72 14.49 18.32 3.20
N THR A 73 15.18 19.31 3.74
CA THR A 73 15.40 20.57 3.04
C THR A 73 16.75 20.51 2.33
N VAL A 74 16.72 20.81 1.06
CA VAL A 74 17.95 20.86 0.26
C VAL A 74 18.04 22.20 -0.44
N ALA A 75 19.26 22.66 -0.67
CA ALA A 75 19.46 23.85 -1.48
C ALA A 75 19.28 23.47 -2.94
N ALA A 76 18.35 24.14 -3.62
CA ALA A 76 18.12 23.89 -5.04
C ALA A 76 18.93 24.90 -5.86
N ALA A 77 19.78 24.39 -6.73
CA ALA A 77 20.54 25.22 -7.68
C ALA A 77 19.68 25.47 -8.92
N GLU A 78 19.66 26.69 -9.37
CA GLU A 78 18.92 27.04 -10.60
C GLU A 78 19.86 27.20 -11.76
#